data_a1f649d3c634613489c0e81965ba11fd
#
_entry.id   a1f649d3c634613489c0e81965ba11fd
#
_cell.length_a   1.000
_cell.length_b   1.000
_cell.length_c   1.000
_cell.angle_alpha   90.00
_cell.angle_beta   90.00
_cell.angle_gamma   90.00
#
_symmetry.space_group_name_H-M   'P 1'
#
loop_
_entity.id
_entity.type
_entity.pdbx_description
1 polymer ?
#
loop_
_entity_poly.entity_id
_entity_poly.type
_entity_poly.pdbx_seq_one_letter_code
_entity_poly.pdbx_strand_id
1 'polypeptide(L)'
;MNILVPDSWLREYLKTDATPKQIKEYLSLCGPSVERINAVKGETIYDIEITSNRPDAMSVMGVAREAVVILPRFGIKAKFVKAIHNT
;
A
#
# COMPACT_ATOMS: atom_id res chain seq x y z
N MET A 1 1.69 -11.24 11.33
CA MET A 1 0.49 -10.44 11.68
C MET A 1 -0.01 -9.73 10.45
N ASN A 2 -1.29 -9.81 10.19
CA ASN A 2 -1.87 -9.15 9.03
C ASN A 2 -2.54 -7.84 9.44
N ILE A 3 -2.39 -6.84 8.59
CA ILE A 3 -3.09 -5.57 8.77
C ILE A 3 -4.02 -5.35 7.59
N LEU A 4 -5.12 -4.65 7.85
CA LEU A 4 -6.07 -4.28 6.81
C LEU A 4 -5.86 -2.80 6.48
N VAL A 5 -5.49 -2.52 5.24
CA VAL A 5 -5.20 -1.17 4.80
C VAL A 5 -6.18 -0.77 3.70
N PRO A 6 -7.08 0.19 3.96
CA PRO A 6 -7.93 0.71 2.91
C PRO A 6 -7.11 1.38 1.82
N ASP A 7 -7.50 1.18 0.57
CA ASP A 7 -6.81 1.79 -0.56
C ASP A 7 -6.79 3.31 -0.44
N SER A 8 -7.88 3.91 0.02
CA SER A 8 -7.95 5.36 0.21
C SER A 8 -6.90 5.85 1.21
N TRP A 9 -6.66 5.08 2.27
CA TRP A 9 -5.64 5.44 3.25
C TRP A 9 -4.24 5.32 2.65
N LEU A 10 -3.98 4.23 1.94
CA LEU A 10 -2.69 4.05 1.27
C LEU A 10 -2.43 5.18 0.27
N ARG A 11 -3.46 5.60 -0.46
CA ARG A 11 -3.32 6.67 -1.45
C ARG A 11 -3.07 8.04 -0.84
N GLU A 12 -3.24 8.21 0.46
CA GLU A 12 -2.84 9.44 1.12
C GLU A 12 -1.32 9.59 1.17
N TYR A 13 -0.60 8.47 1.13
CA TYR A 13 0.86 8.48 1.16
C TYR A 13 1.48 8.10 -0.17
N LEU A 14 0.71 7.48 -1.05
CA LEU A 14 1.21 6.95 -2.31
C LEU A 14 0.39 7.49 -3.48
N LYS A 15 1.06 8.25 -4.33
CA LYS A 15 0.45 8.69 -5.58
C LYS A 15 0.98 7.81 -6.70
N THR A 16 0.11 7.07 -7.35
CA THR A 16 0.49 6.15 -8.40
C THR A 16 -0.67 5.88 -9.35
N ASP A 17 -0.34 5.49 -10.56
CA ASP A 17 -1.32 5.07 -11.56
C ASP A 17 -1.66 3.58 -11.44
N ALA A 18 -1.00 2.88 -10.53
CA ALA A 18 -1.24 1.44 -10.35
C ALA A 18 -2.66 1.18 -9.85
N THR A 19 -3.28 0.14 -10.42
CA THR A 19 -4.55 -0.34 -9.91
C THR A 19 -4.32 -1.15 -8.63
N PRO A 20 -5.36 -1.35 -7.80
CA PRO A 20 -5.20 -2.19 -6.62
C PRO A 20 -4.65 -3.58 -6.94
N LYS A 21 -5.07 -4.16 -8.05
CA LYS A 21 -4.59 -5.47 -8.47
C LYS A 21 -3.10 -5.45 -8.77
N GLN A 22 -2.63 -4.38 -9.41
CA GLN A 22 -1.21 -4.22 -9.71
C GLN A 22 -0.40 -4.02 -8.42
N ILE A 23 -0.93 -3.25 -7.49
CA ILE A 23 -0.28 -3.05 -6.19
C ILE A 23 -0.12 -4.38 -5.47
N LYS A 24 -1.20 -5.18 -5.43
CA LYS A 24 -1.14 -6.50 -4.82
C LYS A 24 -0.08 -7.37 -5.47
N GLU A 25 -0.09 -7.45 -6.79
CA GLU A 25 0.80 -8.34 -7.52
C GLU A 25 2.25 -7.96 -7.35
N TYR A 26 2.58 -6.69 -7.58
CA TYR A 26 3.98 -6.27 -7.59
C TYR A 26 4.58 -6.17 -6.20
N LEU A 27 3.80 -5.71 -5.22
CA LEU A 27 4.30 -5.68 -3.85
C LEU A 27 4.56 -7.08 -3.34
N SER A 28 3.70 -8.03 -3.67
CA SER A 28 3.86 -9.40 -3.23
C SER A 28 5.10 -10.07 -3.81
N LEU A 29 5.57 -9.61 -4.96
CA LEU A 29 6.78 -10.17 -5.58
C LEU A 29 8.06 -9.70 -4.90
N CYS A 30 8.08 -8.47 -4.41
CA CYS A 30 9.33 -7.82 -3.99
C CYS A 30 9.30 -7.29 -2.57
N GLY A 31 8.16 -7.25 -1.92
CA GLY A 31 8.03 -6.60 -0.63
C GLY A 31 6.98 -7.26 0.24
N PRO A 32 6.17 -6.45 0.93
CA PRO A 32 5.15 -7.00 1.82
C PRO A 32 4.17 -7.88 1.07
N SER A 33 3.83 -9.01 1.65
CA SER A 33 2.87 -9.92 1.04
C SER A 33 1.46 -9.36 1.17
N VAL A 34 0.88 -8.96 0.06
CA VAL A 34 -0.53 -8.60 0.02
C VAL A 34 -1.30 -9.88 -0.28
N GLU A 35 -1.85 -10.48 0.77
CA GLU A 35 -2.45 -11.81 0.65
C GLU A 35 -3.76 -11.80 -0.10
N ARG A 36 -4.54 -10.74 0.06
CA ARG A 36 -5.80 -10.62 -0.65
C ARG A 36 -6.27 -9.18 -0.73
N ILE A 37 -7.18 -8.94 -1.65
CA ILE A 37 -7.87 -7.67 -1.77
C ILE A 37 -9.35 -7.94 -1.54
N ASN A 38 -9.96 -7.17 -0.65
CA ASN A 38 -11.39 -7.26 -0.39
C ASN A 38 -12.06 -5.94 -0.76
N ALA A 39 -13.26 -6.02 -1.30
CA ALA A 39 -14.06 -4.84 -1.55
C ALA A 39 -15.17 -4.78 -0.50
N VAL A 40 -15.19 -3.73 0.29
CA VAL A 40 -16.20 -3.54 1.32
C VAL A 40 -16.84 -2.18 1.10
N LYS A 41 -18.13 -2.18 0.78
CA LYS A 41 -18.91 -0.95 0.53
C LYS A 41 -18.21 -0.01 -0.48
N GLY A 42 -17.68 -0.60 -1.55
CA GLY A 42 -16.99 0.19 -2.59
C GLY A 42 -15.57 0.59 -2.25
N GLU A 43 -15.10 0.25 -1.07
CA GLU A 43 -13.72 0.52 -0.67
C GLU A 43 -12.88 -0.73 -0.87
N THR A 44 -11.70 -0.55 -1.45
CA THR A 44 -10.73 -1.64 -1.61
C THR A 44 -9.89 -1.74 -0.35
N ILE A 45 -9.82 -2.93 0.21
CA ILE A 45 -9.04 -3.18 1.42
C ILE A 45 -7.96 -4.19 1.11
N TYR A 46 -6.70 -3.83 1.40
CA TYR A 46 -5.58 -4.75 1.26
C TYR A 46 -5.36 -5.50 2.57
N ASP A 47 -5.25 -6.81 2.47
CA ASP A 47 -4.88 -7.66 3.61
C ASP A 47 -3.40 -7.96 3.46
N ILE A 48 -2.58 -7.30 4.27
CA ILE A 48 -1.13 -7.31 4.12
C ILE A 48 -0.48 -7.98 5.32
N GLU A 49 0.38 -8.96 5.05
CA GLU A 49 1.14 -9.58 6.12
C GLU A 49 2.36 -8.73 6.45
N ILE A 50 2.46 -8.34 7.71
CA ILE A 50 3.57 -7.55 8.23
C ILE A 50 4.34 -8.40 9.21
N THR A 51 5.65 -8.49 8.99
CA THR A 51 6.52 -9.27 9.87
C THR A 51 7.09 -8.44 11.01
N SER A 52 7.00 -7.13 10.92
CA SER A 52 7.51 -6.26 11.97
C SER A 52 6.40 -5.89 12.95
N ASN A 53 6.79 -5.56 14.18
CA ASN A 53 5.84 -5.18 15.23
C ASN A 53 5.53 -3.69 15.17
N ARG A 54 5.07 -3.22 14.02
CA ARG A 54 4.71 -1.81 13.87
C ARG A 54 3.29 -1.70 13.35
N PRO A 55 2.30 -1.87 14.25
CA PRO A 55 0.91 -1.61 13.87
C PRO A 55 0.75 -0.09 13.78
N ASP A 56 -0.12 0.40 12.97
CA ASP A 56 -0.51 1.80 12.89
C ASP A 56 -0.09 2.49 11.58
N ALA A 57 -0.12 3.82 11.61
CA ALA A 57 0.19 4.63 10.45
C ALA A 57 1.60 4.38 9.89
N MET A 58 2.52 3.95 10.75
CA MET A 58 3.89 3.65 10.31
C MET A 58 3.91 2.49 9.33
N SER A 59 3.03 1.51 9.53
CA SER A 59 2.92 0.36 8.61
C SER A 59 2.41 0.80 7.24
N VAL A 60 1.41 1.68 7.22
CA VAL A 60 0.86 2.19 5.95
C VAL A 60 1.91 3.00 5.21
N MET A 61 2.63 3.85 5.92
CA MET A 61 3.72 4.63 5.32
C MET A 61 4.82 3.72 4.78
N GLY A 62 5.14 2.65 5.52
CA GLY A 62 6.13 1.67 5.08
C GLY A 62 5.72 0.98 3.79
N VAL A 63 4.46 0.58 3.69
CA VAL A 63 3.94 -0.03 2.47
C VAL A 63 4.02 0.95 1.31
N ALA A 64 3.65 2.21 1.55
CA ALA A 64 3.72 3.23 0.51
C ALA A 64 5.15 3.45 0.02
N ARG A 65 6.12 3.48 0.92
CA ARG A 65 7.53 3.62 0.55
C ARG A 65 8.04 2.45 -0.27
N GLU A 66 7.64 1.23 0.09
CA GLU A 66 7.98 0.05 -0.68
C GLU A 66 7.39 0.13 -2.08
N ALA A 67 6.15 0.56 -2.19
CA ALA A 67 5.49 0.70 -3.48
C ALA A 67 6.22 1.72 -4.37
N VAL A 68 6.70 2.81 -3.80
CA VAL A 68 7.45 3.83 -4.55
C VAL A 68 8.72 3.26 -5.14
N VAL A 69 9.34 2.31 -4.46
CA VAL A 69 10.56 1.65 -4.96
C VAL A 69 10.22 0.57 -5.97
N ILE A 70 9.17 -0.18 -5.72
CA ILE A 70 8.84 -1.38 -6.49
C ILE A 70 8.13 -1.06 -7.80
N LEU A 71 7.09 -0.23 -7.75
CA LEU A 71 6.25 0.02 -8.92
C LEU A 71 6.99 0.58 -10.13
N PRO A 72 7.94 1.52 -9.97
CA PRO A 72 8.68 2.00 -11.13
C PRO A 72 9.50 0.92 -11.83
N ARG A 73 9.88 -0.14 -11.13
CA ARG A 73 10.58 -1.25 -11.74
C ARG A 73 9.73 -1.99 -12.76
N PHE A 74 8.43 -1.85 -12.67
CA PHE A 74 7.47 -2.46 -13.59
C PHE A 74 6.85 -1.43 -14.54
N GLY A 75 7.47 -0.25 -14.60
CA GLY A 75 7.01 0.78 -15.54
C GLY A 75 5.82 1.60 -15.06
N ILE A 76 5.50 1.54 -13.78
CA ILE A 76 4.37 2.27 -13.21
C ILE A 76 4.90 3.42 -12.38
N LYS A 77 4.41 4.62 -12.66
CA LYS A 77 4.83 5.79 -11.90
C LYS A 77 4.30 5.71 -10.47
N ALA A 78 5.17 6.03 -9.52
CA ALA A 78 4.79 6.06 -8.12
C ALA A 78 5.59 7.13 -7.40
N LYS A 79 4.93 7.85 -6.51
CA LYS A 79 5.55 8.93 -5.74
C LYS A 79 5.05 8.86 -4.31
N PHE A 80 5.96 9.00 -3.36
CA PHE A 80 5.58 9.09 -1.97
C PHE A 80 5.07 10.50 -1.69
N VAL A 81 3.87 10.59 -1.16
CA VAL A 81 3.25 11.85 -0.81
C VAL A 81 3.09 11.87 0.69
N LYS A 82 3.69 12.87 1.33
CA LYS A 82 3.50 13.04 2.76
C LYS A 82 2.11 13.59 2.98
N ALA A 83 1.28 12.84 3.70
CA ALA A 83 -0.04 13.32 4.03
C ALA A 83 0.08 14.55 4.92
N ILE A 84 -0.54 15.63 4.51
CA ILE A 84 -0.55 16.84 5.29
C ILE A 84 -1.80 16.81 6.14
N HIS A 85 -1.62 16.54 7.41
CA HIS A 85 -2.70 16.67 8.36
C HIS A 85 -2.60 18.05 8.96
N ASN A 86 -3.47 18.90 8.50
CA ASN A 86 -3.61 20.21 9.13
C ASN A 86 -4.37 20.03 10.41
N THR A 87 -3.64 19.91 11.42
CA THR A 87 -4.22 19.99 12.75
C THR A 87 -3.82 21.31 13.35
#